data_3a27cef96273dc2a96b906884dc94ec6
#
_entry.id   3a27cef96273dc2a96b906884dc94ec6
#
_cell.length_a   1.000
_cell.length_b   1.000
_cell.length_c   1.000
_cell.angle_alpha   90.00
_cell.angle_beta   90.00
_cell.angle_gamma   90.00
#
_symmetry.space_group_name_H-M   'P 1'
#
loop_
_entity.id
_entity.type
_entity.pdbx_description
1 polymer ?
#
loop_
_entity_poly.entity_id
_entity_poly.type
_entity_poly.pdbx_seq_one_letter_code
_entity_poly.pdbx_strand_id
1 'polypeptide(L)'
;MNIGLVNKALVCLAIESTLLKIGKPTYDKVVHDLNKKYHCYLTDCYEHPEYLNQILKELYGPAHDAIIKSINEELEEFSYKEPIKKFLQVISQ
;
A
#
# COMPACT_ATOMS: atom_id res chain seq x y z
N MET A 1 -24.61 0.25 -1.14
CA MET A 1 -23.22 0.64 -0.89
C MET A 1 -22.28 -0.41 -1.51
N ASN A 2 -21.24 0.03 -2.18
CA ASN A 2 -20.28 -0.89 -2.82
C ASN A 2 -19.21 -1.26 -1.80
N ILE A 3 -19.22 -2.50 -1.32
CA ILE A 3 -18.26 -3.00 -0.34
C ILE A 3 -16.83 -2.95 -0.89
N GLY A 4 -16.66 -3.21 -2.20
CA GLY A 4 -15.36 -3.11 -2.85
C GLY A 4 -14.76 -1.71 -2.75
N LEU A 5 -15.59 -0.67 -2.90
CA LEU A 5 -15.12 0.71 -2.77
C LEU A 5 -14.73 1.04 -1.32
N VAL A 6 -15.46 0.49 -0.35
CA VAL A 6 -15.13 0.69 1.06
C VAL A 6 -13.77 0.05 1.38
N ASN A 7 -13.56 -1.19 0.93
CA ASN A 7 -12.29 -1.89 1.15
C ASN A 7 -11.14 -1.15 0.47
N LYS A 8 -11.36 -0.69 -0.75
CA LYS A 8 -10.36 0.08 -1.50
C LYS A 8 -9.99 1.37 -0.77
N ALA A 9 -10.98 2.08 -0.25
CA ALA A 9 -10.74 3.32 0.49
C ALA A 9 -9.95 3.07 1.77
N LEU A 10 -10.25 1.99 2.50
CA LEU A 10 -9.53 1.63 3.71
C LEU A 10 -8.06 1.32 3.41
N VAL A 11 -7.81 0.53 2.36
CA VAL A 11 -6.46 0.17 1.96
C VAL A 11 -5.68 1.40 1.51
N CYS A 12 -6.28 2.24 0.67
CA CYS A 12 -5.61 3.43 0.17
C CYS A 12 -5.28 4.41 1.30
N LEU A 13 -6.19 4.57 2.26
CA LEU A 13 -5.95 5.43 3.42
C LEU A 13 -4.80 4.90 4.26
N ALA A 14 -4.72 3.58 4.46
CA ALA A 14 -3.65 2.98 5.23
C ALA A 14 -2.29 3.19 4.56
N ILE A 15 -2.21 3.02 3.24
CA ILE A 15 -0.98 3.25 2.49
C ILE A 15 -0.57 4.72 2.60
N GLU A 16 -1.49 5.62 2.32
CA GLU A 16 -1.23 7.06 2.36
C GLU A 16 -0.78 7.50 3.75
N SER A 17 -1.51 7.08 4.79
CA SER A 17 -1.19 7.42 6.17
C SER A 17 0.20 6.92 6.56
N THR A 18 0.53 5.68 6.21
CA THR A 18 1.84 5.10 6.50
C THR A 18 2.96 5.90 5.85
N LEU A 19 2.82 6.20 4.55
CA LEU A 19 3.86 6.93 3.83
C LEU A 19 4.00 8.36 4.33
N LEU A 20 2.90 9.04 4.62
CA LEU A 20 2.94 10.41 5.13
C LEU A 20 3.51 10.50 6.54
N LYS A 21 3.33 9.48 7.38
CA LYS A 21 3.97 9.42 8.69
C LYS A 21 5.49 9.38 8.60
N ILE A 22 6.01 8.71 7.57
CA ILE A 22 7.45 8.69 7.30
C ILE A 22 7.88 10.07 6.85
N GLY A 23 7.11 10.66 5.93
CA GLY A 23 7.36 12.01 5.44
C GLY A 23 6.76 12.23 4.06
N LYS A 24 6.43 13.49 3.77
CA LYS A 24 5.88 13.84 2.46
C LYS A 24 6.83 13.48 1.31
N PRO A 25 8.16 13.67 1.43
CA PRO A 25 9.06 13.24 0.36
C PRO A 25 8.97 11.74 0.04
N THR A 26 8.74 10.89 1.05
CA THR A 26 8.56 9.46 0.84
C THR A 26 7.28 9.19 0.07
N TYR A 27 6.19 9.82 0.50
CA TYR A 27 4.90 9.71 -0.19
C TYR A 27 5.02 10.13 -1.66
N ASP A 28 5.61 11.31 -1.90
CA ASP A 28 5.76 11.84 -3.26
C ASP A 28 6.60 10.91 -4.13
N LYS A 29 7.65 10.33 -3.58
CA LYS A 29 8.54 9.42 -4.32
C LYS A 29 7.82 8.15 -4.74
N VAL A 30 7.05 7.55 -3.84
CA VAL A 30 6.29 6.33 -4.15
C VAL A 30 5.24 6.61 -5.21
N VAL A 31 4.49 7.71 -5.06
CA VAL A 31 3.46 8.10 -6.03
C VAL A 31 4.08 8.33 -7.42
N HIS A 32 5.20 9.05 -7.45
CA HIS A 32 5.92 9.32 -8.70
C HIS A 32 6.37 8.03 -9.39
N ASP A 33 6.99 7.12 -8.63
CA ASP A 33 7.53 5.88 -9.20
C ASP A 33 6.42 4.94 -9.67
N LEU A 34 5.30 4.88 -8.95
CA LEU A 34 4.14 4.10 -9.39
C LEU A 34 3.63 4.60 -10.74
N ASN A 35 3.52 5.90 -10.89
CA ASN A 35 3.05 6.49 -12.15
C ASN A 35 4.06 6.26 -13.27
N LYS A 36 5.34 6.51 -12.99
CA LYS A 36 6.40 6.37 -13.99
C LYS A 36 6.56 4.94 -14.47
N LYS A 37 6.56 3.98 -13.55
CA LYS A 37 6.85 2.58 -13.88
C LYS A 37 5.64 1.80 -14.34
N TYR A 38 4.49 2.01 -13.71
CA TYR A 38 3.29 1.20 -13.95
C TYR A 38 2.13 2.00 -14.52
N HIS A 39 2.29 3.32 -14.70
CA HIS A 39 1.21 4.21 -15.16
C HIS A 39 -0.04 4.10 -14.29
N CYS A 40 0.16 3.95 -12.98
CA CYS A 40 -0.95 3.82 -12.04
C CYS A 40 -0.84 4.83 -10.90
N TYR A 41 -1.95 4.95 -10.17
CA TYR A 41 -2.05 5.82 -8.99
C TYR A 41 -1.96 4.98 -7.72
N LEU A 42 -1.79 5.65 -6.58
CA LEU A 42 -1.76 4.96 -5.29
C LEU A 42 -3.02 4.13 -5.07
N THR A 43 -4.17 4.63 -5.51
CA THR A 43 -5.45 3.92 -5.38
C THR A 43 -5.49 2.60 -6.14
N ASP A 44 -4.70 2.48 -7.22
CA ASP A 44 -4.66 1.25 -8.01
C ASP A 44 -3.92 0.12 -7.29
N CYS A 45 -3.20 0.43 -6.23
CA CYS A 45 -2.48 -0.58 -5.44
C CYS A 45 -3.41 -1.57 -4.74
N TYR A 46 -4.67 -1.21 -4.57
CA TYR A 46 -5.64 -2.15 -4.02
C TYR A 46 -5.82 -3.35 -4.95
N GLU A 47 -5.96 -3.11 -6.26
CA GLU A 47 -6.06 -4.15 -7.27
C GLU A 47 -4.71 -4.75 -7.65
N HIS A 48 -3.62 -3.98 -7.44
CA HIS A 48 -2.26 -4.38 -7.84
C HIS A 48 -1.29 -4.19 -6.68
N PRO A 49 -1.47 -4.93 -5.56
CA PRO A 49 -0.56 -4.79 -4.42
C PRO A 49 0.88 -5.15 -4.75
N GLU A 50 1.09 -6.01 -5.76
CA GLU A 50 2.42 -6.37 -6.22
C GLU A 50 3.21 -5.17 -6.75
N TYR A 51 2.53 -4.17 -7.31
CA TYR A 51 3.20 -2.95 -7.78
C TYR A 51 3.77 -2.16 -6.60
N LEU A 52 2.99 -2.01 -5.53
CA LEU A 52 3.45 -1.32 -4.34
C LEU A 52 4.61 -2.07 -3.69
N ASN A 53 4.49 -3.37 -3.56
CA ASN A 53 5.55 -4.22 -3.01
C ASN A 53 6.87 -4.00 -3.77
N GLN A 54 6.80 -4.05 -5.10
CA GLN A 54 7.99 -3.89 -5.95
C GLN A 54 8.62 -2.51 -5.81
N ILE A 55 7.80 -1.46 -5.83
CA ILE A 55 8.29 -0.08 -5.69
C ILE A 55 8.97 0.12 -4.33
N LEU A 56 8.37 -0.39 -3.26
CA LEU A 56 8.95 -0.25 -1.93
C LEU A 56 10.28 -1.00 -1.81
N LYS A 57 10.38 -2.18 -2.41
CA LYS A 57 11.63 -2.94 -2.43
C LYS A 57 12.73 -2.19 -3.19
N GLU A 58 12.39 -1.63 -4.33
CA GLU A 58 13.34 -0.89 -5.16
C GLU A 58 13.84 0.38 -4.48
N LEU A 59 12.94 1.11 -3.82
CA LEU A 59 13.28 2.38 -3.19
C LEU A 59 14.02 2.22 -1.87
N TYR A 60 13.65 1.22 -1.06
CA TYR A 60 14.09 1.15 0.32
C TYR A 60 14.83 -0.14 0.67
N GLY A 61 14.93 -1.09 -0.26
CA GLY A 61 15.62 -2.36 -0.01
C GLY A 61 15.08 -3.04 1.26
N PRO A 62 15.96 -3.51 2.16
CA PRO A 62 15.52 -4.20 3.37
C PRO A 62 14.59 -3.37 4.26
N ALA A 63 14.69 -2.05 4.20
CA ALA A 63 13.85 -1.16 5.01
C ALA A 63 12.36 -1.22 4.61
N HIS A 64 12.06 -1.79 3.42
CA HIS A 64 10.66 -1.92 2.99
C HIS A 64 9.83 -2.76 3.97
N ASP A 65 10.45 -3.69 4.68
CA ASP A 65 9.75 -4.53 5.65
C ASP A 65 9.09 -3.70 6.75
N ALA A 66 9.74 -2.65 7.21
CA ALA A 66 9.18 -1.77 8.24
C ALA A 66 7.94 -1.03 7.71
N ILE A 67 7.97 -0.63 6.45
CA ILE A 67 6.83 0.05 5.82
C ILE A 67 5.66 -0.92 5.68
N ILE A 68 5.93 -2.14 5.21
CA ILE A 68 4.90 -3.19 5.09
C ILE A 68 4.28 -3.50 6.45
N LYS A 69 5.11 -3.60 7.49
CA LYS A 69 4.62 -3.86 8.85
C LYS A 69 3.68 -2.74 9.31
N SER A 70 4.03 -1.49 9.03
CA SER A 70 3.17 -0.35 9.39
C SER A 70 1.82 -0.40 8.67
N ILE A 71 1.81 -0.78 7.39
CA ILE A 71 0.57 -0.94 6.64
C ILE A 71 -0.28 -2.06 7.25
N ASN A 72 0.35 -3.19 7.61
CA ASN A 72 -0.34 -4.28 8.29
C ASN A 72 -0.98 -3.82 9.59
N GLU A 73 -0.26 -3.05 10.39
CA GLU A 73 -0.78 -2.52 11.66
C GLU A 73 -1.98 -1.59 11.45
N GLU A 74 -1.93 -0.73 10.43
CA GLU A 74 -3.03 0.17 10.10
C GLU A 74 -4.29 -0.59 9.69
N LEU A 75 -4.15 -1.75 9.06
CA LEU A 75 -5.27 -2.55 8.54
C LEU A 75 -5.64 -3.74 9.43
N GLU A 76 -4.97 -3.91 10.56
CA GLU A 76 -5.16 -5.08 11.41
C GLU A 76 -6.62 -5.31 11.80
N GLU A 77 -7.32 -4.25 12.20
CA GLU A 77 -8.73 -4.36 12.61
C GLU A 77 -9.67 -4.74 11.46
N PHE A 78 -9.22 -4.61 10.22
CA PHE A 78 -10.01 -4.95 9.03
C PHE A 78 -9.54 -6.23 8.36
N SER A 79 -8.53 -6.91 8.93
CA SER A 79 -7.91 -8.08 8.30
C SER A 79 -8.82 -9.31 8.22
N TYR A 80 -9.95 -9.29 8.95
CA TYR A 80 -10.96 -10.34 8.81
C TYR A 80 -11.66 -10.29 7.45
N LYS A 81 -11.61 -9.15 6.77
CA LYS A 81 -12.19 -8.99 5.44
C LYS A 81 -11.27 -9.63 4.41
N GLU A 82 -11.78 -10.61 3.66
CA GLU A 82 -10.96 -11.40 2.73
C GLU A 82 -10.17 -10.57 1.72
N PRO A 83 -10.76 -9.54 1.06
CA PRO A 83 -9.98 -8.73 0.12
C PRO A 83 -8.80 -8.00 0.77
N ILE A 84 -8.96 -7.53 2.00
CA ILE A 84 -7.90 -6.85 2.73
C ILE A 84 -6.83 -7.86 3.15
N LYS A 85 -7.24 -9.03 3.60
CA LYS A 85 -6.32 -10.11 3.94
C LYS A 85 -5.45 -10.49 2.74
N LYS A 86 -6.05 -10.62 1.56
CA LYS A 86 -5.31 -10.93 0.33
C LYS A 86 -4.33 -9.83 -0.03
N PHE A 87 -4.76 -8.57 0.09
CA PHE A 87 -3.88 -7.43 -0.15
C PHE A 87 -2.65 -7.51 0.75
N LEU A 88 -2.86 -7.73 2.05
CA LEU A 88 -1.76 -7.81 3.02
C LEU A 88 -0.83 -8.99 2.73
N GLN A 89 -1.37 -10.12 2.28
CA GLN A 89 -0.55 -11.28 1.92
C GLN A 89 0.38 -10.95 0.74
N VAL A 90 -0.13 -10.25 -0.26
CA VAL A 90 0.67 -9.93 -1.45
C VAL A 90 1.75 -8.90 -1.13
N ILE A 91 1.43 -7.85 -0.39
CA ILE A 91 2.44 -6.83 -0.06
C ILE A 91 3.52 -7.35 0.87
N SER A 92 3.25 -8.45 1.58
CA SER A 92 4.18 -9.04 2.54
C SER A 92 5.11 -10.09 1.93
N GLN A 93 4.99 -10.34 0.64
CA GLN A 93 5.83 -11.32 -0.06
C GLN A 93 7.27 -10.85 -0.30
#